data_d23dcda364b9f46cfd747233ec95be0a
#
_entry.id   d23dcda364b9f46cfd747233ec95be0a
#
_cell.length_a   1.000
_cell.length_b   1.000
_cell.length_c   1.000
_cell.angle_alpha   90.00
_cell.angle_beta   90.00
_cell.angle_gamma   90.00
#
_symmetry.space_group_name_H-M   'P 1'
#
loop_
_entity.id
_entity.type
_entity.pdbx_description
1 polymer ?
#
loop_
_entity_poly.entity_id
_entity_poly.type
_entity_poly.pdbx_seq_one_letter_code
_entity_poly.pdbx_strand_id
1 'polypeptide(L)'
;MNHGLLLTMTEPPAHMEEEFNAWYDEEHLPERLSIPGFRSARRWVADVAPGEGKYLATYELDSPDVLTSPAYLERLNNPTPWSKRCLGACVAFRRWACEQKMPGAAGPHPQAAAVLLALGEMPQEREVREAVQARQFLDPQGAPPWATLYELRAPVPAPAGLRLYRAYPS
;
A
#
# COMPACT_ATOMS: atom_id res chain seq x y z
N MET A 1 -7.80 2.77 -19.95
CA MET A 1 -6.57 2.66 -19.16
C MET A 1 -6.86 2.00 -17.83
N ASN A 2 -6.02 1.08 -17.41
CA ASN A 2 -6.21 0.38 -16.15
C ASN A 2 -5.89 1.29 -14.96
N HIS A 3 -6.49 0.97 -13.82
CA HIS A 3 -6.18 1.67 -12.57
C HIS A 3 -4.72 1.50 -12.18
N GLY A 4 -4.21 2.48 -11.44
CA GLY A 4 -2.91 2.39 -10.79
C GLY A 4 -3.06 2.16 -9.30
N LEU A 5 -2.01 1.62 -8.70
CA LEU A 5 -1.86 1.48 -7.27
C LEU A 5 -0.45 1.88 -6.84
N LEU A 6 -0.36 2.78 -5.89
CA LEU A 6 0.87 2.96 -5.14
C LEU A 6 0.77 2.12 -3.87
N LEU A 7 1.70 1.20 -3.72
CA LEU A 7 1.80 0.32 -2.56
C LEU A 7 3.09 0.64 -1.82
N THR A 8 3.00 0.99 -0.55
CA THR A 8 4.18 1.22 0.28
C THR A 8 4.14 0.34 1.53
N MET A 9 5.28 -0.25 1.84
CA MET A 9 5.47 -1.04 3.04
C MET A 9 6.55 -0.36 3.88
N THR A 10 6.19 0.07 5.08
CA THR A 10 7.05 0.88 5.92
C THR A 10 7.04 0.37 7.36
N GLU A 11 8.07 0.74 8.09
CA GLU A 11 8.12 0.49 9.52
C GLU A 11 8.97 1.57 10.20
N PRO A 12 8.40 2.34 11.14
CA PRO A 12 9.18 3.28 11.94
C PRO A 12 9.95 2.54 13.01
N PRO A 13 11.01 3.14 13.59
CA PRO A 13 11.58 2.62 14.81
C PRO A 13 10.54 2.70 15.94
N ALA A 14 10.60 1.77 16.90
CA ALA A 14 9.59 1.65 17.95
C ALA A 14 9.36 2.95 18.72
N HIS A 15 10.42 3.74 19.00
CA HIS A 15 10.32 4.99 19.73
C HIS A 15 9.67 6.14 18.95
N MET A 16 9.46 5.97 17.65
CA MET A 16 8.80 6.97 16.79
C MET A 16 7.45 6.51 16.24
N GLU A 17 6.94 5.36 16.68
CA GLU A 17 5.74 4.79 16.08
C GLU A 17 4.51 5.69 16.23
N GLU A 18 4.34 6.29 17.41
CA GLU A 18 3.23 7.21 17.65
C GLU A 18 3.33 8.46 16.77
N GLU A 19 4.51 9.06 16.67
CA GLU A 19 4.75 10.22 15.80
C GLU A 19 4.56 9.86 14.33
N PHE A 20 5.05 8.70 13.91
CA PHE A 20 4.89 8.21 12.53
C PHE A 20 3.41 8.06 12.17
N ASN A 21 2.61 7.50 13.05
CA ASN A 21 1.17 7.36 12.81
C ASN A 21 0.46 8.72 12.78
N ALA A 22 0.82 9.64 13.66
CA ALA A 22 0.29 11.00 13.62
C ALA A 22 0.65 11.72 12.31
N TRP A 23 1.89 11.62 11.87
CA TRP A 23 2.33 12.19 10.60
C TRP A 23 1.54 11.62 9.41
N TYR A 24 1.34 10.32 9.37
CA TYR A 24 0.56 9.68 8.31
C TYR A 24 -0.86 10.21 8.25
N ASP A 25 -1.53 10.29 9.40
CA ASP A 25 -2.95 10.65 9.47
C ASP A 25 -3.16 12.16 9.30
N GLU A 26 -2.28 12.99 9.85
CA GLU A 26 -2.46 14.44 9.89
C GLU A 26 -1.87 15.16 8.67
N GLU A 27 -0.78 14.65 8.10
CA GLU A 27 -0.09 15.32 6.99
C GLU A 27 -0.01 14.49 5.73
N HIS A 28 0.53 13.26 5.82
CA HIS A 28 0.94 12.52 4.63
C HIS A 28 -0.23 12.06 3.76
N LEU A 29 -1.24 11.41 4.34
CA LEU A 29 -2.42 10.98 3.58
C LEU A 29 -3.19 12.16 3.01
N PRO A 30 -3.50 13.23 3.78
CA PRO A 30 -4.15 14.41 3.22
C PRO A 30 -3.35 15.05 2.08
N GLU A 31 -2.03 15.12 2.20
CA GLU A 31 -1.17 15.66 1.14
C GLU A 31 -1.26 14.82 -0.13
N ARG A 32 -1.13 13.49 -0.02
CA ARG A 32 -1.23 12.60 -1.18
C ARG A 32 -2.62 12.68 -1.84
N LEU A 33 -3.68 12.69 -1.04
CA LEU A 33 -5.04 12.78 -1.55
C LEU A 33 -5.37 14.12 -2.20
N SER A 34 -4.57 15.16 -1.95
CA SER A 34 -4.70 16.46 -2.64
C SER A 34 -4.13 16.43 -4.07
N ILE A 35 -3.36 15.42 -4.43
CA ILE A 35 -2.74 15.31 -5.75
C ILE A 35 -3.78 14.81 -6.76
N PRO A 36 -3.95 15.50 -7.92
CA PRO A 36 -4.88 15.03 -8.94
C PRO A 36 -4.58 13.59 -9.38
N GLY A 37 -5.62 12.76 -9.42
CA GLY A 37 -5.50 11.36 -9.79
C GLY A 37 -5.40 10.39 -8.61
N PHE A 38 -5.14 10.87 -7.40
CA PHE A 38 -5.27 10.05 -6.19
C PHE A 38 -6.75 9.99 -5.81
N ARG A 39 -7.32 8.78 -5.82
CA ARG A 39 -8.75 8.54 -5.56
C ARG A 39 -9.04 8.28 -4.09
N SER A 40 -8.23 7.43 -3.48
CA SER A 40 -8.40 7.03 -2.09
C SER A 40 -7.10 6.46 -1.55
N ALA A 41 -7.01 6.40 -0.23
CA ALA A 41 -5.86 5.82 0.46
C ALA A 41 -6.34 5.07 1.69
N ARG A 42 -5.70 3.94 1.99
CA ARG A 42 -5.94 3.17 3.21
C ARG A 42 -4.64 2.71 3.81
N ARG A 43 -4.66 2.60 5.12
CA ARG A 43 -3.54 2.09 5.89
C ARG A 43 -3.89 0.73 6.50
N TRP A 44 -2.88 -0.11 6.60
CA TRP A 44 -3.02 -1.47 7.11
C TRP A 44 -1.86 -1.78 8.04
N VAL A 45 -2.08 -2.67 9.00
CA VAL A 45 -1.07 -3.05 9.98
C VAL A 45 -1.00 -4.57 10.11
N ALA A 46 0.22 -5.10 10.22
CA ALA A 46 0.47 -6.53 10.39
C ALA A 46 1.18 -6.82 11.71
N ASP A 47 0.96 -8.02 12.24
CA ASP A 47 1.71 -8.56 13.36
C ASP A 47 2.92 -9.31 12.79
N VAL A 48 4.04 -8.62 12.69
CA VAL A 48 5.30 -9.15 12.13
C VAL A 48 6.46 -8.83 13.06
N ALA A 49 7.56 -9.57 12.88
CA ALA A 49 8.79 -9.28 13.60
C ALA A 49 9.35 -7.91 13.20
N PRO A 50 10.07 -7.22 14.10
CA PRO A 50 10.69 -5.94 13.78
C PRO A 50 11.54 -6.01 12.51
N GLY A 51 11.39 -5.00 11.64
CA GLY A 51 12.11 -4.90 10.37
C GLY A 51 11.43 -5.55 9.18
N GLU A 52 10.30 -6.22 9.37
CA GLU A 52 9.60 -6.93 8.29
C GLU A 52 8.53 -6.11 7.56
N GLY A 53 8.33 -4.84 7.92
CA GLY A 53 7.36 -3.98 7.27
C GLY A 53 5.97 -4.07 7.89
N LYS A 54 5.83 -3.52 9.08
CA LYS A 54 4.60 -3.57 9.89
C LYS A 54 3.41 -2.87 9.23
N TYR A 55 3.65 -1.76 8.52
CA TYR A 55 2.60 -0.93 7.95
C TYR A 55 2.58 -1.00 6.43
N LEU A 56 1.38 -1.10 5.90
CA LEU A 56 1.11 -1.05 4.46
C LEU A 56 0.21 0.15 4.20
N ALA A 57 0.48 0.88 3.11
CA ALA A 57 -0.42 1.90 2.61
C ALA A 57 -0.75 1.59 1.16
N THR A 58 -2.02 1.70 0.81
CA THR A 58 -2.51 1.50 -0.54
C THR A 58 -3.17 2.78 -1.02
N TYR A 59 -2.69 3.30 -2.15
CA TYR A 59 -3.23 4.51 -2.77
C TYR A 59 -3.81 4.11 -4.12
N GLU A 60 -5.12 4.26 -4.27
CA GLU A 60 -5.81 4.00 -5.53
C GLU A 60 -5.64 5.20 -6.46
N LEU A 61 -5.23 4.94 -7.69
CA LEU A 61 -4.88 5.97 -8.67
C LEU A 61 -5.74 5.83 -9.93
N ASP A 62 -5.99 6.94 -10.62
CA ASP A 62 -6.65 6.91 -11.93
C ASP A 62 -5.91 6.03 -12.92
N SER A 63 -4.57 6.11 -12.89
CA SER A 63 -3.68 5.27 -13.68
C SER A 63 -2.27 5.34 -13.08
N PRO A 64 -1.34 4.47 -13.49
CA PRO A 64 0.06 4.56 -13.07
C PRO A 64 0.72 5.89 -13.43
N ASP A 65 0.24 6.58 -14.47
CA ASP A 65 0.82 7.85 -14.94
C ASP A 65 0.70 8.98 -13.91
N VAL A 66 -0.18 8.85 -12.92
CA VAL A 66 -0.28 9.80 -11.82
C VAL A 66 1.07 9.93 -11.09
N LEU A 67 1.82 8.83 -10.98
CA LEU A 67 3.10 8.79 -10.27
C LEU A 67 4.28 9.40 -11.07
N THR A 68 4.05 9.81 -12.29
CA THR A 68 5.00 10.60 -13.10
C THR A 68 4.45 11.97 -13.44
N SER A 69 3.30 12.34 -12.90
CA SER A 69 2.70 13.66 -13.11
C SER A 69 3.50 14.76 -12.44
N PRO A 70 3.49 15.99 -12.99
CA PRO A 70 4.18 17.12 -12.36
C PRO A 70 3.72 17.39 -10.94
N ALA A 71 2.43 17.26 -10.65
CA ALA A 71 1.88 17.48 -9.32
C ALA A 71 2.41 16.49 -8.28
N TYR A 72 2.51 15.20 -8.65
CA TYR A 72 3.08 14.20 -7.77
C TYR A 72 4.58 14.40 -7.58
N LEU A 73 5.32 14.65 -8.67
CA LEU A 73 6.78 14.83 -8.61
C LEU A 73 7.15 16.07 -7.80
N GLU A 74 6.36 17.12 -7.85
CA GLU A 74 6.55 18.31 -7.01
C GLU A 74 6.55 17.92 -5.52
N ARG A 75 5.57 17.13 -5.09
CA ARG A 75 5.48 16.69 -3.70
C ARG A 75 6.58 15.71 -3.32
N LEU A 76 6.89 14.77 -4.22
CA LEU A 76 7.93 13.76 -3.99
C LEU A 76 9.32 14.39 -3.84
N ASN A 77 9.63 15.39 -4.68
CA ASN A 77 10.94 16.02 -4.70
C ASN A 77 11.11 17.15 -3.66
N ASN A 78 10.01 17.58 -3.05
CA ASN A 78 10.00 18.63 -2.02
C ASN A 78 9.28 18.15 -0.76
N PRO A 79 9.79 17.10 -0.10
CA PRO A 79 9.14 16.58 1.11
C PRO A 79 9.18 17.61 2.24
N THR A 80 8.13 17.63 3.06
CA THR A 80 8.09 18.50 4.24
C THR A 80 9.16 18.08 5.25
N PRO A 81 9.54 18.96 6.20
CA PRO A 81 10.43 18.57 7.30
C PRO A 81 9.94 17.36 8.09
N TRP A 82 8.65 17.27 8.34
CA TRP A 82 8.06 16.13 9.06
C TRP A 82 8.15 14.84 8.24
N SER A 83 7.88 14.91 6.95
CA SER A 83 8.07 13.75 6.04
C SER A 83 9.52 13.28 6.02
N LYS A 84 10.48 14.19 5.93
CA LYS A 84 11.91 13.85 5.98
C LYS A 84 12.27 13.14 7.28
N ARG A 85 11.75 13.63 8.41
CA ARG A 85 12.00 13.05 9.72
C ARG A 85 11.43 11.64 9.83
N CYS A 86 10.16 11.46 9.48
CA CYS A 86 9.48 10.17 9.65
C CYS A 86 9.95 9.12 8.63
N LEU A 87 10.04 9.48 7.36
CA LEU A 87 10.51 8.53 6.34
C LEU A 87 12.00 8.21 6.48
N GLY A 88 12.81 9.22 6.82
CA GLY A 88 14.25 9.02 7.00
C GLY A 88 14.60 8.12 8.18
N ALA A 89 13.72 8.01 9.17
CA ALA A 89 13.92 7.18 10.34
C ALA A 89 13.45 5.73 10.15
N CYS A 90 12.67 5.43 9.10
CA CYS A 90 12.11 4.10 8.88
C CYS A 90 13.19 3.03 8.81
N VAL A 91 12.95 1.92 9.52
CA VAL A 91 13.83 0.74 9.52
C VAL A 91 13.49 -0.22 8.38
N ALA A 92 12.34 -0.06 7.75
CA ALA A 92 11.95 -0.75 6.53
C ALA A 92 11.18 0.21 5.63
N PHE A 93 11.50 0.20 4.34
CA PHE A 93 10.79 0.96 3.32
C PHE A 93 10.84 0.23 1.99
N ARG A 94 9.68 -0.14 1.46
CA ARG A 94 9.54 -0.74 0.14
C ARG A 94 8.37 -0.07 -0.58
N ARG A 95 8.49 0.05 -1.92
CA ARG A 95 7.51 0.79 -2.71
C ARG A 95 7.29 0.12 -4.06
N TRP A 96 6.05 0.03 -4.48
CA TRP A 96 5.66 -0.46 -5.81
C TRP A 96 4.73 0.55 -6.47
N ALA A 97 5.06 0.94 -7.68
CA ALA A 97 4.24 1.79 -8.54
C ALA A 97 3.58 0.89 -9.60
N CYS A 98 2.33 0.53 -9.38
CA CYS A 98 1.69 -0.57 -10.07
C CYS A 98 0.63 -0.14 -11.07
N GLU A 99 0.48 -0.95 -12.12
CA GLU A 99 -0.73 -1.02 -12.93
C GLU A 99 -1.58 -2.21 -12.46
N GLN A 100 -2.89 -2.00 -12.28
CA GLN A 100 -3.81 -3.09 -11.97
C GLN A 100 -4.05 -3.92 -13.22
N LYS A 101 -3.71 -5.20 -13.17
CA LYS A 101 -3.84 -6.12 -14.31
C LYS A 101 -5.13 -6.91 -14.26
N MET A 102 -5.56 -7.35 -13.10
CA MET A 102 -6.76 -8.17 -12.92
C MET A 102 -7.53 -7.78 -11.66
N PRO A 103 -8.81 -7.55 -11.76
CA PRO A 103 -9.50 -7.03 -12.93
C PRO A 103 -9.05 -5.60 -13.20
N GLY A 104 -8.99 -5.18 -14.47
CA GLY A 104 -8.34 -3.92 -14.85
C GLY A 104 -8.96 -2.66 -14.30
N ALA A 105 -10.24 -2.68 -13.94
CA ALA A 105 -11.00 -1.48 -13.55
C ALA A 105 -11.66 -1.58 -12.17
N ALA A 106 -11.52 -2.67 -11.43
CA ALA A 106 -12.16 -2.81 -10.12
C ALA A 106 -11.42 -1.96 -9.08
N GLY A 107 -12.17 -1.14 -8.35
CA GLY A 107 -11.66 -0.44 -7.17
C GLY A 107 -11.58 -1.35 -5.95
N PRO A 108 -11.11 -0.81 -4.81
CA PRO A 108 -11.08 -1.58 -3.56
C PRO A 108 -12.50 -1.93 -3.13
N HIS A 109 -12.65 -3.14 -2.58
CA HIS A 109 -13.96 -3.58 -2.09
C HIS A 109 -14.35 -2.76 -0.86
N PRO A 110 -15.56 -2.17 -0.82
CA PRO A 110 -15.95 -1.28 0.27
C PRO A 110 -16.03 -1.97 1.64
N GLN A 111 -16.19 -3.28 1.68
CA GLN A 111 -16.26 -4.05 2.92
C GLN A 111 -14.91 -4.68 3.33
N ALA A 112 -13.83 -4.34 2.64
CA ALA A 112 -12.51 -4.88 3.01
C ALA A 112 -12.06 -4.34 4.36
N ALA A 113 -11.91 -5.22 5.33
CA ALA A 113 -11.40 -4.92 6.67
C ALA A 113 -9.99 -5.49 6.89
N ALA A 114 -9.54 -6.34 5.99
CA ALA A 114 -8.19 -6.90 5.98
C ALA A 114 -7.79 -7.26 4.56
N VAL A 115 -6.50 -7.42 4.34
CA VAL A 115 -5.97 -7.90 3.07
C VAL A 115 -4.90 -8.96 3.33
N LEU A 116 -4.83 -9.95 2.44
CA LEU A 116 -3.68 -10.83 2.33
C LEU A 116 -2.83 -10.34 1.16
N LEU A 117 -1.56 -10.11 1.43
CA LEU A 117 -0.61 -9.65 0.41
C LEU A 117 0.28 -10.82 -0.02
N ALA A 118 0.36 -11.02 -1.33
CA ALA A 118 1.31 -11.92 -1.96
C ALA A 118 2.25 -11.11 -2.85
N LEU A 119 3.55 -11.25 -2.66
CA LEU A 119 4.57 -10.67 -3.53
C LEU A 119 5.31 -11.79 -4.25
N GLY A 120 5.59 -11.63 -5.54
CA GLY A 120 6.26 -12.67 -6.31
C GLY A 120 6.72 -12.24 -7.70
N GLU A 121 7.50 -13.11 -8.34
CA GLU A 121 7.96 -12.91 -9.71
C GLU A 121 6.83 -13.12 -10.74
N MET A 122 5.79 -13.82 -10.34
CA MET A 122 4.60 -14.11 -11.12
C MET A 122 3.34 -13.70 -10.35
N PRO A 123 2.24 -13.40 -11.03
CA PRO A 123 0.99 -13.16 -10.32
C PRO A 123 0.59 -14.38 -9.50
N GLN A 124 0.05 -14.14 -8.32
CA GLN A 124 -0.43 -15.22 -7.46
C GLN A 124 -1.71 -15.82 -8.05
N GLU A 125 -1.71 -17.11 -8.34
CA GLU A 125 -2.87 -17.82 -8.88
C GLU A 125 -3.67 -18.58 -7.81
N ARG A 126 -3.17 -18.59 -6.57
CA ARG A 126 -3.86 -19.26 -5.47
C ARG A 126 -5.25 -18.67 -5.26
N GLU A 127 -6.24 -19.52 -5.14
CA GLU A 127 -7.56 -19.13 -4.73
C GLU A 127 -7.62 -19.01 -3.20
N VAL A 128 -8.16 -17.90 -2.71
CA VAL A 128 -8.41 -17.68 -1.28
C VAL A 128 -9.91 -17.62 -1.09
N ARG A 129 -10.45 -18.64 -0.45
CA ARG A 129 -11.90 -18.86 -0.30
C ARG A 129 -12.61 -17.70 0.39
N GLU A 130 -11.97 -17.08 1.40
CA GLU A 130 -12.55 -16.02 2.20
C GLU A 130 -12.48 -14.65 1.52
N ALA A 131 -11.75 -14.54 0.40
CA ALA A 131 -11.61 -13.28 -0.31
C ALA A 131 -12.91 -12.88 -0.99
N VAL A 132 -13.35 -11.65 -0.75
CA VAL A 132 -14.48 -11.05 -1.47
C VAL A 132 -14.05 -10.50 -2.82
N GLN A 133 -12.76 -10.20 -2.97
CA GLN A 133 -12.16 -9.76 -4.21
C GLN A 133 -10.65 -10.03 -4.18
N ALA A 134 -10.08 -10.37 -5.31
CA ALA A 134 -8.64 -10.43 -5.49
C ALA A 134 -8.25 -9.49 -6.63
N ARG A 135 -7.20 -8.70 -6.44
CA ARG A 135 -6.67 -7.79 -7.46
C ARG A 135 -5.19 -8.04 -7.64
N GLN A 136 -4.75 -8.10 -8.90
CA GLN A 136 -3.36 -8.33 -9.26
C GLN A 136 -2.75 -7.07 -9.86
N PHE A 137 -1.57 -6.73 -9.37
CA PHE A 137 -0.86 -5.51 -9.70
C PHE A 137 0.55 -5.83 -10.19
N LEU A 138 0.99 -5.10 -11.22
CA LEU A 138 2.33 -5.23 -11.78
C LEU A 138 3.06 -3.90 -11.70
N ASP A 139 4.23 -3.93 -11.08
CA ASP A 139 5.26 -2.91 -11.24
C ASP A 139 6.42 -3.54 -12.01
N PRO A 140 6.64 -3.19 -13.28
CA PRO A 140 7.72 -3.79 -14.07
C PRO A 140 9.11 -3.60 -13.49
N GLN A 141 9.29 -2.59 -12.64
CA GLN A 141 10.55 -2.29 -11.97
C GLN A 141 10.57 -2.75 -10.51
N GLY A 142 9.49 -3.39 -10.06
CA GLY A 142 9.36 -3.87 -8.70
C GLY A 142 10.23 -5.08 -8.42
N ALA A 143 10.59 -5.24 -7.15
CA ALA A 143 11.38 -6.37 -6.68
C ALA A 143 10.72 -6.99 -5.45
N PRO A 144 9.88 -8.02 -5.63
CA PRO A 144 9.43 -8.63 -6.89
C PRO A 144 8.39 -7.77 -7.63
N PRO A 145 8.14 -8.02 -8.93
CA PRO A 145 7.28 -7.15 -9.73
C PRO A 145 5.78 -7.31 -9.50
N TRP A 146 5.32 -8.45 -9.03
CA TRP A 146 3.89 -8.71 -8.84
C TRP A 146 3.46 -8.59 -7.38
N ALA A 147 2.35 -7.89 -7.17
CA ALA A 147 1.64 -7.84 -5.89
C ALA A 147 0.20 -8.27 -6.11
N THR A 148 -0.27 -9.20 -5.29
CA THR A 148 -1.68 -9.62 -5.29
C THR A 148 -2.28 -9.27 -3.93
N LEU A 149 -3.42 -8.60 -3.95
CA LEU A 149 -4.18 -8.27 -2.76
C LEU A 149 -5.48 -9.08 -2.77
N TYR A 150 -5.63 -9.92 -1.74
CA TYR A 150 -6.90 -10.58 -1.45
C TYR A 150 -7.62 -9.76 -0.39
N GLU A 151 -8.76 -9.21 -0.74
CA GLU A 151 -9.54 -8.36 0.13
C GLU A 151 -10.54 -9.20 0.94
N LEU A 152 -10.55 -9.00 2.25
CA LEU A 152 -11.30 -9.82 3.21
C LEU A 152 -12.24 -8.95 4.04
N ARG A 153 -13.42 -9.48 4.35
CA ARG A 153 -14.34 -8.81 5.29
C ARG A 153 -13.87 -8.87 6.74
N ALA A 154 -13.07 -9.86 7.07
CA ALA A 154 -12.51 -10.05 8.41
C ALA A 154 -11.13 -10.70 8.31
N PRO A 155 -10.24 -10.46 9.30
CA PRO A 155 -8.96 -11.14 9.33
C PRO A 155 -9.12 -12.66 9.38
N VAL A 156 -8.23 -13.37 8.68
CA VAL A 156 -8.12 -14.82 8.70
C VAL A 156 -6.66 -15.20 8.94
N PRO A 157 -6.37 -16.41 9.41
CA PRO A 157 -4.99 -16.87 9.46
C PRO A 157 -4.36 -16.84 8.08
N ALA A 158 -3.15 -16.29 7.98
CA ALA A 158 -2.46 -16.16 6.69
C ALA A 158 -2.00 -17.53 6.19
N PRO A 159 -2.39 -17.95 4.99
CA PRO A 159 -1.79 -19.11 4.34
C PRO A 159 -0.30 -18.92 4.12
N ALA A 160 0.46 -20.01 3.98
CA ALA A 160 1.90 -19.94 3.71
C ALA A 160 2.18 -19.06 2.48
N GLY A 161 3.16 -18.18 2.59
CA GLY A 161 3.55 -17.26 1.52
C GLY A 161 2.70 -16.02 1.36
N LEU A 162 1.65 -15.87 2.16
CA LEU A 162 0.81 -14.67 2.20
C LEU A 162 0.99 -13.96 3.56
N ARG A 163 0.85 -12.65 3.57
CA ARG A 163 0.91 -11.85 4.80
C ARG A 163 -0.41 -11.16 5.04
N LEU A 164 -0.94 -11.32 6.25
CA LEU A 164 -2.16 -10.64 6.68
C LEU A 164 -1.85 -9.23 7.17
N TYR A 165 -2.55 -8.27 6.62
CA TYR A 165 -2.63 -6.90 7.12
C TYR A 165 -4.09 -6.60 7.48
N ARG A 166 -4.30 -6.03 8.67
CA ARG A 166 -5.61 -5.57 9.13
C ARG A 166 -5.76 -4.09 8.88
N ALA A 167 -6.99 -3.62 8.70
CA ALA A 167 -7.23 -2.19 8.56
C ALA A 167 -6.67 -1.44 9.77
N TYR A 168 -5.85 -0.41 9.52
CA TYR A 168 -5.34 0.45 10.57
C TYR A 168 -6.49 1.32 11.08
N PRO A 169 -6.75 1.33 12.39
CA PRO A 169 -7.79 2.19 12.94
C PRO A 169 -7.33 3.65 12.90
N SER A 170 -8.16 4.50 12.28
CA SER A 170 -7.93 5.95 12.19
C SER A 170 -9.00 6.70 12.98
#